data_1f076635f989285abe85939bf34cf7e9
#
_entry.id   1f076635f989285abe85939bf34cf7e9
#
_cell.length_a   1.000
_cell.length_b   1.000
_cell.length_c   1.000
_cell.angle_alpha   90.00
_cell.angle_beta   90.00
_cell.angle_gamma   90.00
#
_symmetry.space_group_name_H-M   'P 1'
#
loop_
_entity.id
_entity.type
_entity.pdbx_description
1 polymer ?
#
loop_
_entity_poly.entity_id
_entity_poly.type
_entity_poly.pdbx_seq_one_letter_code
_entity_poly.pdbx_strand_id
1 'polypeptide(L)'
;HSTSSAASDVYKRQLFIAVITTIVSLNSDISESFFLNLQSSLSKYLGWMIIILANGFLIFAICLVFTKYKNIRLGGPNAVPKYSYVNWIAMLFSAGLGIGLLFYGVAEPIMHLNSYPGMVDDDISYNAGKAFAAYNKKLPFRVSSLLGKNVANIKPLAISIDIIAILTTVLGVTTSLGLGTIQISSGLSYVFSVPESFLNQVIIIAIITLIGLASVCLGLDKGIKRLSQINMVLATTLMMFIFLFGPTVFILNALIQNFGSYINTLIESATWTEVYESTTWQDGWTLFFYTWWFAWAPFVSLFIARISYGRTIKEFIIGVLFVPSLIVFLWMGIFGNAAIY
;
A
#
# COMPACT_ATOMS: atom_id res chain seq x y z
N HIS A 1 -5.60 -19.11 32.22
CA HIS A 1 -6.19 -19.90 31.11
C HIS A 1 -6.39 -19.12 29.80
N SER A 2 -6.54 -17.80 29.82
CA SER A 2 -6.75 -17.00 28.59
C SER A 2 -5.46 -16.78 27.77
N THR A 3 -4.30 -16.72 28.41
CA THR A 3 -3.02 -16.48 27.73
C THR A 3 -2.49 -17.71 26.98
N SER A 4 -2.74 -18.92 27.49
CA SER A 4 -2.28 -20.17 26.85
C SER A 4 -3.09 -20.50 25.58
N SER A 5 -4.39 -20.20 25.54
CA SER A 5 -5.22 -20.40 24.35
C SER A 5 -4.87 -19.41 23.25
N ALA A 6 -4.61 -18.14 23.58
CA ALA A 6 -4.19 -17.12 22.62
C ALA A 6 -2.82 -17.44 22.01
N ALA A 7 -1.87 -17.92 22.81
CA ALA A 7 -0.56 -18.37 22.33
C ALA A 7 -0.70 -19.57 21.38
N SER A 8 -1.52 -20.57 21.75
CA SER A 8 -1.80 -21.74 20.91
C SER A 8 -2.39 -21.34 19.54
N ASP A 9 -3.29 -20.36 19.52
CA ASP A 9 -3.90 -19.88 18.26
C ASP A 9 -2.88 -19.14 17.37
N VAL A 10 -1.95 -18.39 17.97
CA VAL A 10 -0.86 -17.75 17.22
C VAL A 10 0.07 -18.80 16.59
N TYR A 11 0.50 -19.83 17.36
CA TYR A 11 1.36 -20.89 16.84
C TYR A 11 0.70 -21.70 15.71
N LYS A 12 -0.60 -21.99 15.79
CA LYS A 12 -1.34 -22.68 14.73
C LYS A 12 -1.35 -21.87 13.45
N ARG A 13 -1.54 -20.55 13.53
CA ARG A 13 -1.50 -19.64 12.37
C ARG A 13 -0.11 -19.56 11.75
N GLN A 14 0.93 -19.45 12.58
CA GLN A 14 2.32 -19.46 12.11
C GLN A 14 2.69 -20.76 11.42
N LEU A 15 2.31 -21.91 12.01
CA LEU A 15 2.53 -23.22 11.41
C LEU A 15 1.81 -23.34 10.05
N PHE A 16 0.57 -22.90 9.98
CA PHE A 16 -0.19 -22.92 8.71
C PHE A 16 0.48 -22.08 7.61
N ILE A 17 0.94 -20.86 7.97
CA ILE A 17 1.68 -19.99 7.05
C ILE A 17 2.99 -20.67 6.62
N ALA A 18 3.76 -21.21 7.56
CA ALA A 18 5.02 -21.89 7.27
C ALA A 18 4.82 -23.08 6.32
N VAL A 19 3.77 -23.90 6.54
CA VAL A 19 3.44 -25.04 5.67
C VAL A 19 3.08 -24.56 4.27
N ILE A 20 2.20 -23.57 4.13
CA ILE A 20 1.84 -23.03 2.81
C ILE A 20 3.06 -22.46 2.09
N THR A 21 3.86 -21.64 2.77
CA THR A 21 5.06 -21.05 2.19
C THR A 21 6.03 -22.13 1.73
N THR A 22 6.22 -23.19 2.52
CA THR A 22 7.07 -24.31 2.14
C THR A 22 6.54 -25.03 0.91
N ILE A 23 5.25 -25.34 0.86
CA ILE A 23 4.62 -26.01 -0.30
C ILE A 23 4.80 -25.16 -1.56
N VAL A 24 4.52 -23.87 -1.48
CA VAL A 24 4.66 -22.93 -2.60
C VAL A 24 6.12 -22.86 -3.07
N SER A 25 7.08 -22.77 -2.14
CA SER A 25 8.50 -22.66 -2.48
C SER A 25 9.07 -23.95 -3.08
N LEU A 26 8.59 -25.11 -2.64
CA LEU A 26 9.03 -26.41 -3.19
C LEU A 26 8.41 -26.74 -4.56
N ASN A 27 7.32 -26.06 -4.92
CA ASN A 27 6.59 -26.28 -6.17
C ASN A 27 6.36 -24.94 -6.89
N SER A 28 7.41 -24.18 -7.11
CA SER A 28 7.35 -22.80 -7.64
C SER A 28 6.55 -22.71 -8.94
N ASP A 29 6.85 -23.55 -9.93
CA ASP A 29 6.25 -23.49 -11.26
C ASP A 29 4.76 -23.84 -11.26
N ILE A 30 4.37 -24.86 -10.46
CA ILE A 30 2.96 -25.24 -10.29
C ILE A 30 2.22 -24.14 -9.53
N SER A 31 2.84 -23.57 -8.52
CA SER A 31 2.27 -22.50 -7.72
C SER A 31 2.09 -21.23 -8.54
N GLU A 32 3.08 -20.85 -9.34
CA GLU A 32 3.00 -19.70 -10.25
C GLU A 32 1.84 -19.87 -11.23
N SER A 33 1.78 -20.99 -11.93
CA SER A 33 0.68 -21.30 -12.86
C SER A 33 -0.69 -21.28 -12.19
N PHE A 34 -0.79 -21.82 -10.98
CA PHE A 34 -2.02 -21.79 -10.20
C PHE A 34 -2.44 -20.34 -9.84
N PHE A 35 -1.52 -19.52 -9.33
CA PHE A 35 -1.82 -18.15 -8.94
C PHE A 35 -2.14 -17.27 -10.15
N LEU A 36 -1.44 -17.42 -11.27
CA LEU A 36 -1.73 -16.69 -12.50
C LEU A 36 -3.11 -17.03 -13.05
N ASN A 37 -3.48 -18.32 -13.08
CA ASN A 37 -4.82 -18.76 -13.51
C ASN A 37 -5.92 -18.27 -12.56
N LEU A 38 -5.65 -18.27 -11.25
CA LEU A 38 -6.57 -17.76 -10.25
C LEU A 38 -6.77 -16.24 -10.42
N GLN A 39 -5.67 -15.49 -10.60
CA GLN A 39 -5.72 -14.05 -10.86
C GLN A 39 -6.54 -13.75 -12.11
N SER A 40 -6.22 -14.36 -13.23
CA SER A 40 -6.94 -14.20 -14.50
C SER A 40 -8.44 -14.52 -14.35
N SER A 41 -8.77 -15.61 -13.66
CA SER A 41 -10.17 -15.96 -13.39
C SER A 41 -10.88 -14.92 -12.53
N LEU A 42 -10.24 -14.46 -11.46
CA LEU A 42 -10.80 -13.44 -10.58
C LEU A 42 -10.98 -12.10 -11.33
N SER A 43 -10.00 -11.68 -12.11
CA SER A 43 -10.07 -10.47 -12.93
C SER A 43 -11.24 -10.55 -13.91
N LYS A 44 -11.34 -11.66 -14.62
CA LYS A 44 -12.41 -11.87 -15.62
C LYS A 44 -13.82 -11.79 -15.02
N TYR A 45 -14.05 -12.39 -13.85
CA TYR A 45 -15.40 -12.46 -13.27
C TYR A 45 -15.69 -11.33 -12.27
N LEU A 46 -14.69 -10.80 -11.60
CA LEU A 46 -14.84 -9.82 -10.50
C LEU A 46 -14.20 -8.47 -10.80
N GLY A 47 -13.47 -8.30 -11.90
CA GLY A 47 -12.75 -7.06 -12.22
C GLY A 47 -13.66 -5.83 -12.20
N TRP A 48 -14.84 -5.91 -12.84
CA TRP A 48 -15.83 -4.83 -12.81
C TRP A 48 -16.27 -4.47 -11.38
N MET A 49 -16.40 -5.45 -10.50
CA MET A 49 -16.80 -5.23 -9.12
C MET A 49 -15.68 -4.53 -8.33
N ILE A 50 -14.43 -4.91 -8.56
CA ILE A 50 -13.25 -4.30 -7.93
C ILE A 50 -13.18 -2.81 -8.30
N ILE A 51 -13.38 -2.47 -9.58
CA ILE A 51 -13.39 -1.09 -10.07
C ILE A 51 -14.53 -0.29 -9.44
N ILE A 52 -15.75 -0.83 -9.39
CA ILE A 52 -16.89 -0.16 -8.74
C ILE A 52 -16.63 0.06 -7.24
N LEU A 53 -16.06 -0.94 -6.54
CA LEU A 53 -15.78 -0.82 -5.12
C LEU A 53 -14.70 0.24 -4.85
N ALA A 54 -13.62 0.27 -5.62
CA ALA A 54 -12.56 1.27 -5.48
C ALA A 54 -13.11 2.69 -5.65
N ASN A 55 -13.79 2.95 -6.76
CA ASN A 55 -14.42 4.25 -7.04
C ASN A 55 -15.50 4.60 -6.02
N GLY A 56 -16.32 3.64 -5.62
CA GLY A 56 -17.36 3.82 -4.61
C GLY A 56 -16.81 4.23 -3.25
N PHE A 57 -15.70 3.64 -2.83
CA PHE A 57 -15.03 4.00 -1.57
C PHE A 57 -14.40 5.39 -1.66
N LEU A 58 -13.79 5.75 -2.79
CA LEU A 58 -13.24 7.08 -3.01
C LEU A 58 -14.33 8.15 -2.94
N ILE A 59 -15.42 7.98 -3.69
CA ILE A 59 -16.57 8.90 -3.68
C ILE A 59 -17.15 9.00 -2.27
N PHE A 60 -17.33 7.88 -1.58
CA PHE A 60 -17.83 7.87 -0.21
C PHE A 60 -16.92 8.66 0.74
N ALA A 61 -15.60 8.48 0.66
CA ALA A 61 -14.64 9.21 1.48
C ALA A 61 -14.68 10.71 1.18
N ILE A 62 -14.71 11.11 -0.09
CA ILE A 62 -14.85 12.52 -0.49
C ILE A 62 -16.15 13.10 0.03
N CYS A 63 -17.27 12.40 -0.13
CA CYS A 63 -18.58 12.84 0.39
C CYS A 63 -18.57 13.08 1.90
N LEU A 64 -17.87 12.24 2.68
CA LEU A 64 -17.77 12.41 4.12
C LEU A 64 -17.18 13.78 4.55
N VAL A 65 -16.28 14.34 3.75
CA VAL A 65 -15.66 15.66 3.99
C VAL A 65 -16.70 16.79 3.94
N PHE A 66 -17.78 16.61 3.17
CA PHE A 66 -18.86 17.60 3.03
C PHE A 66 -20.04 17.37 3.97
N THR A 67 -20.06 16.25 4.72
CA THR A 67 -21.14 15.93 5.65
C THR A 67 -20.96 16.61 7.02
N LYS A 68 -22.00 16.54 7.84
CA LYS A 68 -21.95 16.96 9.26
C LYS A 68 -20.92 16.17 10.10
N TYR A 69 -20.50 15.01 9.63
CA TYR A 69 -19.54 14.13 10.33
C TYR A 69 -18.09 14.59 10.21
N LYS A 70 -17.78 15.53 9.33
CA LYS A 70 -16.41 16.02 9.05
C LYS A 70 -15.64 16.50 10.28
N ASN A 71 -16.34 17.02 11.28
CA ASN A 71 -15.75 17.58 12.50
C ASN A 71 -15.64 16.58 13.66
N ILE A 72 -16.12 15.35 13.47
CA ILE A 72 -16.00 14.30 14.49
C ILE A 72 -14.50 13.98 14.65
N ARG A 73 -14.02 14.02 15.90
CA ARG A 73 -12.65 13.67 16.23
C ARG A 73 -12.50 12.16 16.39
N LEU A 74 -11.48 11.67 15.80
CA LEU A 74 -11.04 10.28 15.91
C LEU A 74 -10.47 10.05 17.32
N GLY A 75 -11.16 9.27 18.16
CA GLY A 75 -10.83 9.08 19.58
C GLY A 75 -11.80 9.71 20.55
N GLY A 76 -12.83 10.39 20.05
CA GLY A 76 -13.86 11.06 20.86
C GLY A 76 -13.70 12.58 20.96
N PRO A 77 -14.68 13.27 21.54
CA PRO A 77 -14.76 14.74 21.51
C PRO A 77 -13.52 15.45 22.10
N ASN A 78 -12.93 14.85 23.13
CA ASN A 78 -11.79 15.40 23.86
C ASN A 78 -10.44 14.86 23.39
N ALA A 79 -10.39 14.10 22.30
CA ALA A 79 -9.16 13.53 21.78
C ALA A 79 -8.26 14.63 21.19
N VAL A 80 -6.99 14.60 21.58
CA VAL A 80 -5.94 15.51 21.08
C VAL A 80 -5.00 14.75 20.17
N PRO A 81 -4.57 15.32 19.01
CA PRO A 81 -3.60 14.68 18.13
C PRO A 81 -2.31 14.33 18.86
N LYS A 82 -1.90 13.06 18.79
CA LYS A 82 -0.66 12.60 19.43
C LYS A 82 0.60 13.08 18.71
N TYR A 83 0.51 13.28 17.39
CA TYR A 83 1.64 13.65 16.55
C TYR A 83 1.41 15.01 15.89
N SER A 84 2.48 15.82 15.71
CA SER A 84 2.44 17.02 14.88
C SER A 84 2.03 16.66 13.44
N TYR A 85 1.56 17.64 12.67
CA TYR A 85 1.12 17.42 11.29
C TYR A 85 2.22 16.79 10.42
N VAL A 86 3.44 17.34 10.50
CA VAL A 86 4.60 16.85 9.73
C VAL A 86 4.93 15.39 10.07
N ASN A 87 4.98 15.05 11.36
CA ASN A 87 5.28 13.68 11.77
C ASN A 87 4.18 12.70 11.36
N TRP A 88 2.92 13.12 11.45
CA TRP A 88 1.79 12.32 11.03
C TRP A 88 1.82 12.05 9.53
N ILE A 89 2.04 13.08 8.71
CA ILE A 89 2.19 12.95 7.25
C ILE A 89 3.41 12.07 6.91
N ALA A 90 4.54 12.24 7.58
CA ALA A 90 5.72 11.39 7.36
C ALA A 90 5.43 9.89 7.63
N MET A 91 4.65 9.59 8.67
CA MET A 91 4.25 8.23 8.97
C MET A 91 3.20 7.69 7.98
N LEU A 92 2.26 8.53 7.52
CA LEU A 92 1.33 8.18 6.44
C LEU A 92 2.08 7.88 5.14
N PHE A 93 2.99 8.77 4.76
CA PHE A 93 3.85 8.60 3.59
C PHE A 93 4.62 7.28 3.64
N SER A 94 5.29 6.98 4.76
CA SER A 94 6.04 5.73 4.91
C SER A 94 5.18 4.48 4.92
N ALA A 95 3.90 4.58 5.24
CA ALA A 95 2.97 3.45 5.21
C ALA A 95 2.39 3.20 3.82
N GLY A 96 2.14 4.26 3.06
CA GLY A 96 1.49 4.18 1.75
C GLY A 96 2.44 4.20 0.56
N LEU A 97 3.61 4.83 0.70
CA LEU A 97 4.55 5.04 -0.38
C LEU A 97 5.86 4.31 -0.06
N GLY A 98 5.89 3.04 -0.34
CA GLY A 98 7.04 2.17 -0.11
C GLY A 98 7.85 1.91 -1.38
N ILE A 99 8.38 0.70 -1.48
CA ILE A 99 9.21 0.20 -2.57
C ILE A 99 8.50 0.28 -3.93
N GLY A 100 7.17 0.06 -3.95
CA GLY A 100 6.39 0.19 -5.17
C GLY A 100 6.57 1.55 -5.85
N LEU A 101 6.47 2.65 -5.10
CA LEU A 101 6.67 3.98 -5.66
C LEU A 101 8.11 4.19 -6.19
N LEU A 102 9.12 3.70 -5.49
CA LEU A 102 10.50 3.80 -5.92
C LEU A 102 10.76 3.02 -7.20
N PHE A 103 10.23 1.80 -7.31
CA PHE A 103 10.38 0.95 -8.48
C PHE A 103 9.55 1.46 -9.66
N TYR A 104 8.25 1.61 -9.47
CA TYR A 104 7.33 1.98 -10.55
C TYR A 104 7.44 3.45 -10.96
N GLY A 105 7.97 4.33 -10.12
CA GLY A 105 8.22 5.74 -10.48
C GLY A 105 9.11 5.94 -11.70
N VAL A 106 9.97 4.97 -12.00
CA VAL A 106 10.81 4.93 -13.19
C VAL A 106 10.34 3.87 -14.19
N ALA A 107 10.05 2.66 -13.69
CA ALA A 107 9.72 1.52 -14.54
C ALA A 107 8.36 1.68 -15.24
N GLU A 108 7.33 2.13 -14.53
CA GLU A 108 5.96 2.22 -15.05
C GLU A 108 5.84 3.18 -16.25
N PRO A 109 6.34 4.43 -16.21
CA PRO A 109 6.32 5.31 -17.37
C PRO A 109 7.01 4.71 -18.60
N ILE A 110 8.13 4.01 -18.43
CA ILE A 110 8.84 3.35 -19.52
C ILE A 110 8.05 2.15 -20.06
N MET A 111 7.46 1.35 -19.15
CA MET A 111 6.65 0.19 -19.54
C MET A 111 5.37 0.62 -20.28
N HIS A 112 4.70 1.68 -19.82
CA HIS A 112 3.51 2.21 -20.49
C HIS A 112 3.82 2.88 -21.81
N LEU A 113 4.98 3.51 -21.97
CA LEU A 113 5.42 4.06 -23.25
C LEU A 113 5.45 2.99 -24.37
N ASN A 114 5.72 1.73 -23.98
CA ASN A 114 5.88 0.62 -24.93
C ASN A 114 4.62 -0.28 -25.07
N SER A 115 3.61 -0.19 -24.18
CA SER A 115 2.53 -1.21 -24.13
C SER A 115 1.16 -0.69 -23.72
N TYR A 116 0.84 0.59 -23.93
CA TYR A 116 -0.35 1.23 -23.40
C TYR A 116 -1.66 0.91 -24.15
N PRO A 117 -2.78 0.70 -23.41
CA PRO A 117 -4.14 1.05 -23.81
C PRO A 117 -5.01 1.86 -22.83
N GLY A 118 -4.55 2.52 -21.78
CA GLY A 118 -5.39 3.42 -20.93
C GLY A 118 -5.02 3.53 -19.45
N MET A 119 -5.41 4.53 -18.68
CA MET A 119 -4.85 5.00 -17.39
C MET A 119 -5.45 4.51 -16.06
N VAL A 120 -4.86 4.87 -14.93
CA VAL A 120 -4.84 4.33 -13.55
C VAL A 120 -5.44 5.27 -12.49
N ASP A 121 -5.97 4.83 -11.35
CA ASP A 121 -5.67 5.32 -9.98
C ASP A 121 -6.31 4.59 -8.76
N ASP A 122 -5.81 4.87 -7.52
CA ASP A 122 -5.88 4.13 -6.23
C ASP A 122 -6.86 4.62 -5.16
N ASP A 123 -7.25 3.75 -4.16
CA ASP A 123 -7.84 4.22 -2.90
C ASP A 123 -7.65 3.33 -1.64
N ILE A 124 -7.23 3.93 -0.49
CA ILE A 124 -6.92 3.28 0.80
C ILE A 124 -7.92 3.63 1.94
N SER A 125 -8.82 4.59 1.75
CA SER A 125 -9.47 5.31 2.86
C SER A 125 -10.56 4.56 3.65
N TYR A 126 -11.21 3.57 3.07
CA TYR A 126 -12.42 2.94 3.66
C TYR A 126 -12.15 2.11 4.92
N ASN A 127 -11.07 1.33 4.93
CA ASN A 127 -10.74 0.43 6.04
C ASN A 127 -10.22 1.15 7.28
N ALA A 128 -9.64 2.33 7.13
CA ALA A 128 -9.13 3.13 8.23
C ALA A 128 -10.25 3.60 9.18
N GLY A 129 -11.42 3.95 8.66
CA GLY A 129 -12.57 4.33 9.47
C GLY A 129 -13.06 3.20 10.38
N LYS A 130 -13.12 1.97 9.87
CA LYS A 130 -13.52 0.78 10.65
C LYS A 130 -12.47 0.38 11.68
N ALA A 131 -11.20 0.38 11.31
CA ALA A 131 -10.09 0.14 12.23
C ALA A 131 -10.11 1.14 13.39
N PHE A 132 -10.46 2.38 13.10
CA PHE A 132 -10.58 3.44 14.09
C PHE A 132 -11.77 3.23 15.04
N ALA A 133 -12.90 2.79 14.54
CA ALA A 133 -14.06 2.44 15.36
C ALA A 133 -13.73 1.29 16.34
N ALA A 134 -12.96 0.31 15.91
CA ALA A 134 -12.46 -0.78 16.76
C ALA A 134 -11.50 -0.26 17.86
N TYR A 135 -10.59 0.64 17.51
CA TYR A 135 -9.67 1.27 18.47
C TYR A 135 -10.40 2.04 19.57
N ASN A 136 -11.37 2.88 19.21
CA ASN A 136 -12.13 3.70 20.16
C ASN A 136 -12.99 2.87 21.10
N LYS A 137 -13.53 1.74 20.64
CA LYS A 137 -14.35 0.83 21.44
C LYS A 137 -13.51 -0.14 22.27
N LYS A 138 -12.18 0.01 22.31
CA LYS A 138 -11.23 -0.93 22.94
C LYS A 138 -11.45 -2.38 22.47
N LEU A 139 -11.84 -2.54 21.20
CA LEU A 139 -11.97 -3.85 20.59
C LEU A 139 -10.58 -4.45 20.33
N PRO A 140 -10.43 -5.79 20.31
CA PRO A 140 -9.17 -6.43 19.95
C PRO A 140 -8.71 -5.96 18.57
N PHE A 141 -7.40 -5.74 18.39
CA PHE A 141 -6.80 -5.40 17.11
C PHE A 141 -6.80 -6.62 16.17
N ARG A 142 -7.97 -6.96 15.66
CA ARG A 142 -8.22 -8.04 14.71
C ARG A 142 -9.12 -7.52 13.60
N VAL A 143 -8.87 -7.95 12.37
CA VAL A 143 -9.68 -7.54 11.21
C VAL A 143 -11.14 -7.96 11.39
N SER A 144 -11.40 -9.15 11.92
CA SER A 144 -12.75 -9.62 12.25
C SER A 144 -13.51 -8.68 13.19
N SER A 145 -12.83 -7.95 14.07
CA SER A 145 -13.45 -6.97 14.98
C SER A 145 -13.96 -5.73 14.27
N LEU A 146 -13.42 -5.41 13.08
CA LEU A 146 -13.84 -4.27 12.26
C LEU A 146 -15.20 -4.51 11.61
N LEU A 147 -15.55 -5.76 11.37
CA LEU A 147 -16.81 -6.15 10.70
C LEU A 147 -18.04 -6.15 11.64
N GLY A 148 -17.84 -5.75 12.89
CA GLY A 148 -18.90 -5.60 13.87
C GLY A 148 -19.10 -6.83 14.76
N LYS A 149 -19.87 -6.66 15.83
CA LYS A 149 -20.07 -7.68 16.87
C LYS A 149 -20.70 -8.98 16.32
N ASN A 150 -21.60 -8.88 15.34
CA ASN A 150 -22.28 -10.04 14.79
C ASN A 150 -21.31 -11.01 14.12
N VAL A 151 -20.36 -10.49 13.34
CA VAL A 151 -19.31 -11.29 12.67
C VAL A 151 -18.26 -11.76 13.69
N ALA A 152 -17.82 -10.88 14.59
CA ALA A 152 -16.82 -11.20 15.60
C ALA A 152 -17.28 -12.29 16.58
N ASN A 153 -18.58 -12.44 16.80
CA ASN A 153 -19.14 -13.46 17.67
C ASN A 153 -19.25 -14.84 17.01
N ILE A 154 -19.23 -14.93 15.69
CA ILE A 154 -19.17 -16.21 14.96
C ILE A 154 -17.71 -16.65 14.89
N LYS A 155 -17.25 -17.38 15.92
CA LYS A 155 -15.84 -17.78 16.08
C LYS A 155 -15.18 -18.35 14.81
N PRO A 156 -15.74 -19.35 14.08
CA PRO A 156 -15.08 -19.88 12.89
C PRO A 156 -14.92 -18.80 11.80
N LEU A 157 -15.95 -17.98 11.56
CA LEU A 157 -15.91 -16.91 10.57
C LEU A 157 -14.88 -15.83 10.95
N ALA A 158 -14.86 -15.40 12.20
CA ALA A 158 -13.88 -14.45 12.70
C ALA A 158 -12.43 -14.95 12.55
N ILE A 159 -12.18 -16.23 12.86
CA ILE A 159 -10.87 -16.86 12.70
C ILE A 159 -10.48 -16.93 11.23
N SER A 160 -11.39 -17.31 10.34
CA SER A 160 -11.13 -17.39 8.89
C SER A 160 -10.77 -16.00 8.33
N ILE A 161 -11.51 -14.97 8.69
CA ILE A 161 -11.23 -13.59 8.28
C ILE A 161 -9.85 -13.12 8.77
N ASP A 162 -9.52 -13.39 10.03
CA ASP A 162 -8.22 -13.02 10.59
C ASP A 162 -7.06 -13.78 9.92
N ILE A 163 -7.25 -15.07 9.58
CA ILE A 163 -6.26 -15.87 8.85
C ILE A 163 -6.05 -15.30 7.45
N ILE A 164 -7.12 -15.02 6.71
CA ILE A 164 -7.05 -14.44 5.37
C ILE A 164 -6.32 -13.10 5.43
N ALA A 165 -6.66 -12.22 6.37
CA ALA A 165 -6.01 -10.92 6.54
C ALA A 165 -4.51 -11.04 6.86
N ILE A 166 -4.10 -12.03 7.65
CA ILE A 166 -2.68 -12.30 7.93
C ILE A 166 -1.98 -12.84 6.68
N LEU A 167 -2.58 -13.78 5.97
CA LEU A 167 -2.01 -14.34 4.74
C LEU A 167 -1.82 -13.26 3.67
N THR A 168 -2.83 -12.46 3.40
CA THR A 168 -2.74 -11.35 2.42
C THR A 168 -1.66 -10.34 2.82
N THR A 169 -1.56 -10.02 4.11
CA THR A 169 -0.51 -9.13 4.62
C THR A 169 0.89 -9.73 4.43
N VAL A 170 1.09 -11.00 4.76
CA VAL A 170 2.40 -11.68 4.60
C VAL A 170 2.78 -11.71 3.11
N LEU A 171 1.86 -12.10 2.23
CA LEU A 171 2.11 -12.13 0.79
C LEU A 171 2.44 -10.73 0.24
N GLY A 172 1.68 -9.70 0.62
CA GLY A 172 1.94 -8.33 0.21
C GLY A 172 3.30 -7.79 0.69
N VAL A 173 3.68 -8.07 1.95
CA VAL A 173 5.01 -7.71 2.48
C VAL A 173 6.12 -8.47 1.75
N THR A 174 5.91 -9.75 1.46
CA THR A 174 6.89 -10.57 0.73
C THR A 174 7.12 -10.03 -0.68
N THR A 175 6.05 -9.66 -1.40
CA THR A 175 6.15 -9.02 -2.72
C THR A 175 6.95 -7.72 -2.65
N SER A 176 6.65 -6.85 -1.69
CA SER A 176 7.37 -5.59 -1.51
C SER A 176 8.85 -5.80 -1.15
N LEU A 177 9.17 -6.76 -0.27
CA LEU A 177 10.55 -7.11 0.06
C LEU A 177 11.29 -7.69 -1.15
N GLY A 178 10.63 -8.54 -1.94
CA GLY A 178 11.20 -9.12 -3.17
C GLY A 178 11.57 -8.04 -4.18
N LEU A 179 10.63 -7.18 -4.55
CA LEU A 179 10.88 -6.06 -5.47
C LEU A 179 11.99 -5.13 -4.98
N GLY A 180 11.99 -4.77 -3.68
CA GLY A 180 13.03 -3.93 -3.12
C GLY A 180 14.39 -4.59 -3.08
N THR A 181 14.43 -5.89 -2.85
CA THR A 181 15.69 -6.64 -2.86
C THR A 181 16.28 -6.69 -4.26
N ILE A 182 15.47 -6.94 -5.27
CA ILE A 182 15.90 -6.91 -6.68
C ILE A 182 16.45 -5.52 -7.02
N GLN A 183 15.73 -4.47 -6.69
CA GLN A 183 16.12 -3.09 -6.97
C GLN A 183 17.44 -2.71 -6.27
N ILE A 184 17.61 -3.07 -4.99
CA ILE A 184 18.85 -2.83 -4.26
C ILE A 184 19.99 -3.68 -4.86
N SER A 185 19.74 -4.94 -5.19
CA SER A 185 20.74 -5.84 -5.80
C SER A 185 21.24 -5.29 -7.13
N SER A 186 20.33 -4.87 -8.01
CA SER A 186 20.68 -4.27 -9.31
C SER A 186 21.42 -2.95 -9.14
N GLY A 187 21.00 -2.10 -8.18
CA GLY A 187 21.72 -0.87 -7.85
C GLY A 187 23.15 -1.11 -7.36
N LEU A 188 23.35 -2.10 -6.47
CA LEU A 188 24.68 -2.50 -5.98
C LEU A 188 25.52 -3.11 -7.09
N SER A 189 24.92 -3.87 -7.98
CA SER A 189 25.59 -4.42 -9.16
C SER A 189 26.12 -3.32 -10.07
N TYR A 190 25.27 -2.34 -10.37
CA TYR A 190 25.62 -1.23 -11.25
C TYR A 190 26.70 -0.32 -10.68
N VAL A 191 26.60 0.06 -9.38
CA VAL A 191 27.50 1.04 -8.76
C VAL A 191 28.79 0.41 -8.25
N PHE A 192 28.71 -0.80 -7.65
CA PHE A 192 29.82 -1.45 -6.95
C PHE A 192 30.24 -2.78 -7.56
N SER A 193 29.66 -3.18 -8.69
CA SER A 193 29.92 -4.47 -9.35
C SER A 193 29.69 -5.69 -8.45
N VAL A 194 28.77 -5.59 -7.49
CA VAL A 194 28.39 -6.70 -6.62
C VAL A 194 27.52 -7.66 -7.43
N PRO A 195 27.84 -8.97 -7.50
CA PRO A 195 27.08 -9.93 -8.31
C PRO A 195 25.62 -10.03 -7.86
N GLU A 196 24.68 -10.09 -8.81
CA GLU A 196 23.26 -10.37 -8.54
C GLU A 196 23.08 -11.87 -8.26
N SER A 197 23.51 -12.31 -7.08
CA SER A 197 23.43 -13.70 -6.64
C SER A 197 22.30 -13.91 -5.62
N PHE A 198 21.79 -15.14 -5.56
CA PHE A 198 20.80 -15.53 -4.54
C PHE A 198 21.29 -15.23 -3.12
N LEU A 199 22.56 -15.50 -2.82
CA LEU A 199 23.14 -15.24 -1.50
C LEU A 199 23.11 -13.74 -1.15
N ASN A 200 23.47 -12.87 -2.09
CA ASN A 200 23.46 -11.43 -1.88
C ASN A 200 22.03 -10.92 -1.66
N GLN A 201 21.05 -11.44 -2.38
CA GLN A 201 19.63 -11.12 -2.17
C GLN A 201 19.14 -11.56 -0.79
N VAL A 202 19.51 -12.75 -0.32
CA VAL A 202 19.19 -13.22 1.05
C VAL A 202 19.82 -12.32 2.11
N ILE A 203 21.06 -11.87 1.92
CA ILE A 203 21.72 -10.94 2.85
C ILE A 203 20.98 -9.59 2.88
N ILE A 204 20.59 -9.05 1.74
CA ILE A 204 19.82 -7.80 1.64
C ILE A 204 18.49 -7.94 2.39
N ILE A 205 17.73 -9.02 2.17
CA ILE A 205 16.47 -9.30 2.87
C ILE A 205 16.70 -9.37 4.39
N ALA A 206 17.75 -10.07 4.82
CA ALA A 206 18.08 -10.18 6.24
C ALA A 206 18.36 -8.81 6.86
N ILE A 207 19.15 -7.97 6.21
CA ILE A 207 19.46 -6.61 6.68
C ILE A 207 18.20 -5.76 6.79
N ILE A 208 17.37 -5.73 5.74
CA ILE A 208 16.12 -4.95 5.74
C ILE A 208 15.19 -5.44 6.85
N THR A 209 15.06 -6.76 7.00
CA THR A 209 14.22 -7.37 8.04
C THR A 209 14.72 -7.00 9.44
N LEU A 210 16.03 -7.03 9.68
CA LEU A 210 16.61 -6.64 10.97
C LEU A 210 16.36 -5.15 11.27
N ILE A 211 16.50 -4.25 10.30
CA ILE A 211 16.19 -2.83 10.46
C ILE A 211 14.70 -2.64 10.79
N GLY A 212 13.82 -3.32 10.07
CA GLY A 212 12.38 -3.29 10.33
C GLY A 212 12.03 -3.81 11.72
N LEU A 213 12.60 -4.95 12.11
CA LEU A 213 12.40 -5.55 13.43
C LEU A 213 12.89 -4.64 14.55
N ALA A 214 14.09 -4.07 14.43
CA ALA A 214 14.62 -3.09 15.38
C ALA A 214 13.68 -1.88 15.51
N SER A 215 13.17 -1.36 14.38
CA SER A 215 12.22 -0.25 14.37
C SER A 215 10.93 -0.58 15.12
N VAL A 216 10.38 -1.78 14.92
CA VAL A 216 9.17 -2.24 15.62
C VAL A 216 9.42 -2.45 17.13
N CYS A 217 10.54 -3.04 17.49
CA CYS A 217 10.92 -3.26 18.89
C CYS A 217 11.10 -1.94 19.67
N LEU A 218 11.59 -0.89 19.01
CA LEU A 218 11.69 0.45 19.60
C LEU A 218 10.33 1.17 19.71
N GLY A 219 9.27 0.63 19.10
CA GLY A 219 7.91 1.12 19.14
C GLY A 219 7.66 2.34 18.26
N LEU A 220 6.41 2.82 18.29
CA LEU A 220 5.93 3.87 17.38
C LEU A 220 6.71 5.19 17.50
N ASP A 221 6.98 5.62 18.71
CA ASP A 221 7.54 6.97 18.98
C ASP A 221 9.05 7.05 18.71
N LYS A 222 9.79 5.99 19.02
CA LYS A 222 11.26 5.97 18.90
C LYS A 222 11.77 5.23 17.66
N GLY A 223 11.06 4.22 17.20
CA GLY A 223 11.43 3.43 16.03
C GLY A 223 10.75 3.92 14.76
N ILE A 224 9.46 3.61 14.61
CA ILE A 224 8.72 3.82 13.36
C ILE A 224 8.70 5.30 12.96
N LYS A 225 8.40 6.21 13.90
CA LYS A 225 8.41 7.65 13.62
C LYS A 225 9.75 8.15 13.10
N ARG A 226 10.88 7.76 13.72
CA ARG A 226 12.22 8.19 13.29
C ARG A 226 12.58 7.62 11.93
N LEU A 227 12.31 6.33 11.71
CA LEU A 227 12.56 5.70 10.42
C LEU A 227 11.72 6.36 9.30
N SER A 228 10.46 6.70 9.58
CA SER A 228 9.60 7.43 8.65
C SER A 228 10.13 8.84 8.34
N GLN A 229 10.66 9.56 9.32
CA GLN A 229 11.28 10.87 9.10
C GLN A 229 12.53 10.77 8.22
N ILE A 230 13.39 9.78 8.48
CA ILE A 230 14.60 9.54 7.67
C ILE A 230 14.19 9.20 6.23
N ASN A 231 13.23 8.29 6.06
CA ASN A 231 12.72 7.91 4.74
C ASN A 231 12.18 9.12 3.97
N MET A 232 11.38 9.97 4.61
CA MET A 232 10.84 11.17 3.97
C MET A 232 11.94 12.16 3.57
N VAL A 233 12.96 12.36 4.40
CA VAL A 233 14.11 13.23 4.08
C VAL A 233 14.87 12.66 2.89
N LEU A 234 15.20 11.37 2.90
CA LEU A 234 15.92 10.72 1.81
C LEU A 234 15.13 10.79 0.49
N ALA A 235 13.83 10.44 0.53
CA ALA A 235 12.96 10.52 -0.64
C ALA A 235 12.87 11.93 -1.21
N THR A 236 12.67 12.93 -0.36
CA THR A 236 12.62 14.33 -0.79
C THR A 236 13.96 14.79 -1.37
N THR A 237 15.06 14.41 -0.73
CA THR A 237 16.41 14.75 -1.22
C THR A 237 16.67 14.14 -2.60
N LEU A 238 16.33 12.86 -2.77
CA LEU A 238 16.48 12.19 -4.06
C LEU A 238 15.60 12.84 -5.14
N MET A 239 14.34 13.14 -4.83
CA MET A 239 13.44 13.81 -5.75
C MET A 239 13.95 15.19 -6.15
N MET A 240 14.44 15.98 -5.20
CA MET A 240 15.02 17.29 -5.46
C MET A 240 16.31 17.18 -6.27
N PHE A 241 17.14 16.17 -6.01
CA PHE A 241 18.34 15.91 -6.79
C PHE A 241 18.02 15.67 -8.27
N ILE A 242 17.11 14.72 -8.56
CA ILE A 242 16.68 14.45 -9.94
C ILE A 242 16.03 15.70 -10.59
N PHE A 243 15.22 16.42 -9.84
CA PHE A 243 14.57 17.64 -10.35
C PHE A 243 15.59 18.74 -10.72
N LEU A 244 16.60 18.97 -9.88
CA LEU A 244 17.56 20.08 -10.07
C LEU A 244 18.68 19.74 -11.06
N PHE A 245 19.14 18.49 -11.08
CA PHE A 245 20.28 18.06 -11.92
C PHE A 245 19.85 17.31 -13.19
N GLY A 246 18.59 16.95 -13.28
CA GLY A 246 17.99 16.35 -14.48
C GLY A 246 17.51 17.40 -15.49
N PRO A 247 16.69 17.02 -16.48
CA PRO A 247 16.13 17.92 -17.48
C PRO A 247 14.98 18.79 -16.92
N THR A 248 15.30 19.69 -16.01
CA THR A 248 14.34 20.48 -15.20
C THR A 248 13.25 21.15 -16.04
N VAL A 249 13.64 21.81 -17.13
CA VAL A 249 12.68 22.54 -17.99
C VAL A 249 11.71 21.56 -18.66
N PHE A 250 12.21 20.42 -19.15
CA PHE A 250 11.37 19.38 -19.69
C PHE A 250 10.41 18.81 -18.66
N ILE A 251 10.91 18.50 -17.44
CA ILE A 251 10.10 18.00 -16.33
C ILE A 251 8.98 18.98 -15.97
N LEU A 252 9.26 20.29 -15.89
CA LEU A 252 8.25 21.30 -15.59
C LEU A 252 7.17 21.39 -16.66
N ASN A 253 7.55 21.41 -17.93
CA ASN A 253 6.60 21.42 -19.04
C ASN A 253 5.74 20.15 -19.06
N ALA A 254 6.37 19.00 -18.89
CA ALA A 254 5.69 17.71 -18.85
C ALA A 254 4.75 17.58 -17.64
N LEU A 255 5.11 18.07 -16.46
CA LEU A 255 4.24 18.09 -15.28
C LEU A 255 2.95 18.87 -15.56
N ILE A 256 3.03 20.06 -16.18
CA ILE A 256 1.86 20.85 -16.51
C ILE A 256 0.98 20.11 -17.54
N GLN A 257 1.57 19.57 -18.58
CA GLN A 257 0.85 18.83 -19.62
C GLN A 257 0.22 17.55 -19.06
N ASN A 258 0.96 16.78 -18.27
CA ASN A 258 0.48 15.55 -17.64
C ASN A 258 -0.68 15.82 -16.67
N PHE A 259 -0.62 16.93 -15.91
CA PHE A 259 -1.72 17.33 -15.05
C PHE A 259 -2.99 17.63 -15.83
N GLY A 260 -2.88 18.37 -16.93
CA GLY A 260 -4.02 18.64 -17.81
C GLY A 260 -4.61 17.36 -18.41
N SER A 261 -3.77 16.47 -18.91
CA SER A 261 -4.19 15.16 -19.46
C SER A 261 -4.84 14.29 -18.39
N TYR A 262 -4.25 14.22 -17.20
CA TYR A 262 -4.80 13.45 -16.06
C TYR A 262 -6.21 13.90 -15.68
N ILE A 263 -6.43 15.21 -15.54
CA ILE A 263 -7.77 15.74 -15.22
C ILE A 263 -8.77 15.46 -16.33
N ASN A 264 -8.35 15.56 -17.58
CA ASN A 264 -9.22 15.32 -18.72
C ASN A 264 -9.66 13.85 -18.85
N THR A 265 -8.76 12.91 -18.56
CA THR A 265 -9.01 11.47 -18.69
C THR A 265 -9.43 10.78 -17.40
N LEU A 266 -9.48 11.49 -16.27
CA LEU A 266 -9.69 10.93 -14.94
C LEU A 266 -10.90 10.00 -14.83
N ILE A 267 -12.06 10.45 -15.33
CA ILE A 267 -13.31 9.66 -15.23
C ILE A 267 -13.24 8.43 -16.15
N GLU A 268 -12.77 8.63 -17.38
CA GLU A 268 -12.60 7.56 -18.33
C GLU A 268 -11.67 6.47 -17.80
N SER A 269 -10.49 6.87 -17.33
CA SER A 269 -9.50 5.96 -16.77
C SER A 269 -10.01 5.22 -15.52
N ALA A 270 -10.71 5.94 -14.63
CA ALA A 270 -11.25 5.36 -13.39
C ALA A 270 -12.38 4.35 -13.62
N THR A 271 -13.04 4.39 -14.76
CA THR A 271 -14.17 3.51 -15.11
C THR A 271 -13.87 2.55 -16.26
N TRP A 272 -12.67 2.62 -16.83
CA TRP A 272 -12.28 1.77 -17.95
C TRP A 272 -12.18 0.30 -17.53
N THR A 273 -12.79 -0.60 -18.29
CA THR A 273 -12.90 -2.03 -17.99
C THR A 273 -12.33 -2.93 -19.10
N GLU A 274 -11.67 -2.35 -20.10
CA GLU A 274 -11.08 -3.06 -21.25
C GLU A 274 -12.08 -3.98 -22.00
N VAL A 275 -13.38 -3.70 -21.90
CA VAL A 275 -14.44 -4.61 -22.39
C VAL A 275 -14.48 -4.73 -23.91
N TYR A 276 -13.98 -3.74 -24.64
CA TYR A 276 -13.96 -3.69 -26.11
C TYR A 276 -12.58 -4.00 -26.69
N GLU A 277 -11.59 -4.27 -25.85
CA GLU A 277 -10.21 -4.54 -26.23
C GLU A 277 -9.84 -5.96 -25.84
N SER A 278 -9.00 -6.62 -26.63
CA SER A 278 -8.60 -8.02 -26.40
C SER A 278 -7.21 -8.10 -25.80
N THR A 279 -6.86 -7.18 -24.88
CA THR A 279 -5.59 -7.22 -24.16
C THR A 279 -5.77 -7.76 -22.73
N THR A 280 -4.72 -7.97 -22.01
CA THR A 280 -4.72 -8.34 -20.58
C THR A 280 -4.06 -7.23 -19.74
N TRP A 281 -4.00 -6.02 -20.30
CA TRP A 281 -3.29 -4.91 -19.67
C TRP A 281 -3.95 -4.53 -18.35
N GLN A 282 -5.27 -4.44 -18.30
CA GLN A 282 -6.00 -4.09 -17.09
C GLN A 282 -5.80 -5.12 -15.97
N ASP A 283 -5.72 -6.40 -16.30
CA ASP A 283 -5.46 -7.47 -15.34
C ASP A 283 -4.09 -7.31 -14.68
N GLY A 284 -3.07 -6.97 -15.49
CA GLY A 284 -1.69 -6.80 -15.05
C GLY A 284 -1.42 -5.48 -14.32
N TRP A 285 -2.24 -4.47 -14.53
CA TRP A 285 -2.04 -3.13 -13.98
C TRP A 285 -3.16 -2.69 -13.03
N THR A 286 -4.29 -2.23 -13.53
CA THR A 286 -5.34 -1.64 -12.68
C THR A 286 -5.85 -2.63 -11.63
N LEU A 287 -6.24 -3.84 -12.06
CA LEU A 287 -6.78 -4.84 -11.13
C LEU A 287 -5.69 -5.41 -10.21
N PHE A 288 -4.46 -5.54 -10.70
CA PHE A 288 -3.32 -5.92 -9.88
C PHE A 288 -3.08 -4.91 -8.77
N PHE A 289 -3.00 -3.61 -9.07
CA PHE A 289 -2.80 -2.57 -8.06
C PHE A 289 -3.96 -2.48 -7.08
N TYR A 290 -5.21 -2.48 -7.54
CA TYR A 290 -6.39 -2.43 -6.66
C TYR A 290 -6.46 -3.63 -5.73
N THR A 291 -6.22 -4.84 -6.23
CA THR A 291 -6.22 -6.05 -5.39
C THR A 291 -5.05 -6.07 -4.42
N TRP A 292 -3.88 -5.58 -4.80
CA TRP A 292 -2.73 -5.41 -3.91
C TRP A 292 -3.06 -4.44 -2.77
N TRP A 293 -3.64 -3.29 -3.07
CA TRP A 293 -4.05 -2.32 -2.07
C TRP A 293 -5.16 -2.84 -1.16
N PHE A 294 -6.15 -3.53 -1.68
CA PHE A 294 -7.18 -4.19 -0.87
C PHE A 294 -6.60 -5.25 0.06
N ALA A 295 -5.60 -6.00 -0.39
CA ALA A 295 -4.89 -6.97 0.45
C ALA A 295 -4.12 -6.30 1.60
N TRP A 296 -3.54 -5.13 1.36
CA TRP A 296 -2.82 -4.34 2.37
C TRP A 296 -3.73 -3.56 3.32
N ALA A 297 -4.91 -3.19 2.87
CA ALA A 297 -5.83 -2.33 3.60
C ALA A 297 -6.13 -2.79 5.04
N PRO A 298 -6.36 -4.08 5.35
CA PRO A 298 -6.63 -4.53 6.71
C PRO A 298 -5.52 -4.22 7.70
N PHE A 299 -4.26 -4.38 7.29
CA PHE A 299 -3.09 -4.14 8.12
C PHE A 299 -2.77 -2.65 8.23
N VAL A 300 -2.70 -1.96 7.09
CA VAL A 300 -2.36 -0.55 7.02
C VAL A 300 -3.42 0.31 7.72
N SER A 301 -4.70 -0.06 7.63
CA SER A 301 -5.78 0.66 8.29
C SER A 301 -5.66 0.67 9.82
N LEU A 302 -5.20 -0.43 10.43
CA LEU A 302 -4.94 -0.49 11.88
C LEU A 302 -3.81 0.47 12.29
N PHE A 303 -2.75 0.53 11.50
CA PHE A 303 -1.64 1.46 11.72
C PHE A 303 -2.09 2.91 11.54
N ILE A 304 -2.76 3.23 10.42
CA ILE A 304 -3.26 4.58 10.11
C ILE A 304 -4.23 5.06 11.20
N ALA A 305 -5.15 4.22 11.66
CA ALA A 305 -6.07 4.54 12.75
C ALA A 305 -5.31 4.92 14.04
N ARG A 306 -4.24 4.20 14.35
CA ARG A 306 -3.45 4.41 15.56
C ARG A 306 -2.67 5.73 15.55
N ILE A 307 -2.09 6.11 14.41
CA ILE A 307 -1.33 7.35 14.28
C ILE A 307 -2.21 8.58 14.10
N SER A 308 -3.49 8.39 13.69
CA SER A 308 -4.43 9.48 13.40
C SER A 308 -5.34 9.84 14.58
N TYR A 309 -5.08 9.30 15.78
CA TYR A 309 -5.83 9.63 17.00
C TYR A 309 -5.86 11.15 17.23
N GLY A 310 -7.04 11.69 17.54
CA GLY A 310 -7.29 13.12 17.78
C GLY A 310 -7.51 13.96 16.52
N ARG A 311 -7.27 13.44 15.31
CA ARG A 311 -7.61 14.14 14.06
C ARG A 311 -9.11 14.15 13.82
N THR A 312 -9.61 15.15 13.13
CA THR A 312 -11.00 15.15 12.64
C THR A 312 -11.12 14.25 11.40
N ILE A 313 -12.33 13.78 11.09
CA ILE A 313 -12.59 13.00 9.86
C ILE A 313 -12.15 13.78 8.63
N LYS A 314 -12.41 15.10 8.57
CA LYS A 314 -11.94 15.95 7.46
C LYS A 314 -10.41 15.96 7.35
N GLU A 315 -9.71 16.24 8.44
CA GLU A 315 -8.22 16.24 8.45
C GLU A 315 -7.68 14.89 8.04
N PHE A 316 -8.31 13.82 8.53
CA PHE A 316 -7.92 12.44 8.23
C PHE A 316 -8.06 12.13 6.74
N ILE A 317 -9.24 12.37 6.15
CA ILE A 317 -9.49 12.07 4.73
C ILE A 317 -8.57 12.94 3.84
N ILE A 318 -8.45 14.23 4.11
CA ILE A 318 -7.55 15.10 3.34
C ILE A 318 -6.09 14.63 3.45
N GLY A 319 -5.64 14.28 4.67
CA GLY A 319 -4.27 13.82 4.89
C GLY A 319 -3.95 12.46 4.27
N VAL A 320 -4.95 11.57 4.17
CA VAL A 320 -4.74 10.21 3.63
C VAL A 320 -4.94 10.16 2.11
N LEU A 321 -5.86 10.96 1.55
CA LEU A 321 -6.11 10.98 0.10
C LEU A 321 -5.25 12.01 -0.62
N PHE A 322 -5.42 13.31 -0.32
CA PHE A 322 -4.83 14.37 -1.14
C PHE A 322 -3.31 14.50 -0.97
N VAL A 323 -2.78 14.33 0.25
CA VAL A 323 -1.35 14.54 0.46
C VAL A 323 -0.51 13.45 -0.22
N PRO A 324 -0.80 12.15 -0.01
CA PRO A 324 -0.08 11.10 -0.74
C PRO A 324 -0.26 11.21 -2.25
N SER A 325 -1.48 11.44 -2.76
CA SER A 325 -1.73 11.57 -4.20
C SER A 325 -0.92 12.70 -4.83
N LEU A 326 -0.84 13.86 -4.18
CA LEU A 326 -0.01 14.96 -4.66
C LEU A 326 1.48 14.58 -4.70
N ILE A 327 1.95 13.90 -3.68
CA ILE A 327 3.35 13.45 -3.61
C ILE A 327 3.63 12.41 -4.71
N VAL A 328 2.72 11.45 -4.91
CA VAL A 328 2.82 10.46 -5.99
C VAL A 328 2.84 11.15 -7.35
N PHE A 329 1.93 12.09 -7.60
CA PHE A 329 1.90 12.86 -8.84
C PHE A 329 3.22 13.57 -9.12
N LEU A 330 3.79 14.25 -8.11
CA LEU A 330 5.10 14.89 -8.22
C LEU A 330 6.22 13.87 -8.43
N TRP A 331 6.17 12.76 -7.69
CA TRP A 331 7.17 11.69 -7.78
C TRP A 331 7.19 11.07 -9.18
N MET A 332 6.04 10.56 -9.64
CA MET A 332 5.90 9.97 -10.97
C MET A 332 6.22 10.98 -12.07
N GLY A 333 5.78 12.22 -11.91
CA GLY A 333 6.05 13.29 -12.87
C GLY A 333 7.52 13.68 -12.95
N ILE A 334 8.26 13.68 -11.85
CA ILE A 334 9.69 14.01 -11.86
C ILE A 334 10.53 12.82 -12.37
N PHE A 335 10.39 11.67 -11.73
CA PHE A 335 11.18 10.48 -12.07
C PHE A 335 10.80 9.91 -13.43
N GLY A 336 9.49 9.82 -13.71
CA GLY A 336 9.00 9.28 -14.98
C GLY A 336 9.41 10.13 -16.16
N ASN A 337 9.23 11.45 -16.09
CA ASN A 337 9.64 12.33 -17.18
C ASN A 337 11.16 12.40 -17.31
N ALA A 338 11.92 12.32 -16.22
CA ALA A 338 13.38 12.24 -16.30
C ALA A 338 13.86 10.93 -16.95
N ALA A 339 13.11 9.84 -16.79
CA ALA A 339 13.43 8.54 -17.38
C ALA A 339 13.05 8.43 -18.87
N ILE A 340 12.03 9.19 -19.28
CA ILE A 340 11.57 9.25 -20.69
C ILE A 340 12.45 10.19 -21.52
N TYR A 341 13.00 11.26 -20.92
CA TYR A 341 13.89 12.22 -21.56
C TYR A 341 15.19 11.59 -22.07
#